data_688fa90702d6251a5d640768addec015
#
_entry.id   688fa90702d6251a5d640768addec015
#
_cell.length_a   1.000
_cell.length_b   1.000
_cell.length_c   1.000
_cell.angle_alpha   90.00
_cell.angle_beta   90.00
_cell.angle_gamma   90.00
#
_symmetry.space_group_name_H-M   'P 1'
#
loop_
_entity.id
_entity.type
_entity.pdbx_description
1 polymer ?
#
loop_
_entity_poly.entity_id
_entity_poly.type
_entity_poly.pdbx_seq_one_letter_code
_entity_poly.pdbx_strand_id
1 'polypeptide(L)'
;MGKLLNIVTPLHQSTARSYLDRMVDKKVHCMLKAKEYEADYWDGNRRYGYGGYKYMLGRWRSVAEALIENYNLTNESSVLDVGCGKAFLLYEIKRLLPGIKIAGFDISKHGLAGAMEETRNSLFIHRAQDPFPYEDNEFGLVISLTCL
;
A
#
# COMPACT_ATOMS: atom_id res chain seq x y z
N MET A 1 -0.06 -22.11 12.61
CA MET A 1 1.06 -22.00 11.65
C MET A 1 0.56 -21.23 10.45
N GLY A 2 1.28 -20.15 10.01
CA GLY A 2 0.88 -19.34 8.85
C GLY A 2 0.93 -20.13 7.54
N LYS A 3 0.12 -19.72 6.55
CA LYS A 3 0.08 -20.28 5.19
C LYS A 3 0.70 -19.27 4.22
N LEU A 4 1.62 -19.73 3.36
CA LEU A 4 2.13 -18.90 2.28
C LEU A 4 1.06 -18.75 1.18
N LEU A 5 0.65 -17.51 0.88
CA LEU A 5 -0.28 -17.18 -0.19
C LEU A 5 0.43 -16.36 -1.28
N ASN A 6 0.32 -16.80 -2.52
CA ASN A 6 0.92 -16.09 -3.67
C ASN A 6 -0.06 -15.04 -4.23
N ILE A 7 -0.33 -13.99 -3.47
CA ILE A 7 -1.33 -12.96 -3.80
C ILE A 7 -0.68 -11.80 -4.58
N VAL A 8 0.48 -11.31 -4.12
CA VAL A 8 1.11 -10.06 -4.63
C VAL A 8 2.20 -10.32 -5.67
N THR A 9 2.84 -11.49 -5.61
CA THR A 9 3.97 -11.83 -6.50
C THR A 9 3.64 -11.71 -8.00
N PRO A 10 2.49 -12.18 -8.50
CA PRO A 10 2.13 -12.03 -9.92
C PRO A 10 2.09 -10.57 -10.36
N LEU A 11 1.56 -9.67 -9.52
CA LEU A 11 1.54 -8.23 -9.79
C LEU A 11 2.95 -7.64 -9.89
N HIS A 12 3.86 -8.04 -8.99
CA HIS A 12 5.24 -7.57 -8.99
C HIS A 12 6.04 -8.10 -10.17
N GLN A 13 5.82 -9.34 -10.59
CA GLN A 13 6.49 -9.96 -11.73
C GLN A 13 6.06 -9.38 -13.07
N SER A 14 4.90 -8.77 -13.17
CA SER A 14 4.41 -8.13 -14.41
C SER A 14 5.22 -6.89 -14.82
N THR A 15 6.16 -6.40 -13.97
CA THR A 15 6.95 -5.21 -14.24
C THR A 15 8.42 -5.58 -14.44
N ALA A 16 8.93 -5.40 -15.67
CA ALA A 16 10.36 -5.56 -15.97
C ALA A 16 11.19 -4.46 -15.26
N ARG A 17 12.28 -4.85 -14.61
CA ARG A 17 13.16 -3.92 -13.87
C ARG A 17 14.63 -4.18 -14.22
N SER A 18 15.36 -3.12 -14.66
CA SER A 18 16.82 -3.15 -14.76
C SER A 18 17.43 -2.79 -13.39
N TYR A 19 18.01 -3.78 -12.71
CA TYR A 19 18.61 -3.57 -11.40
C TYR A 19 20.06 -3.03 -11.50
N LEU A 20 20.81 -3.42 -12.54
CA LEU A 20 22.23 -3.06 -12.71
C LEU A 20 22.42 -1.55 -12.88
N ASP A 21 21.63 -0.90 -13.73
CA ASP A 21 21.73 0.54 -13.97
C ASP A 21 21.46 1.37 -12.71
N ARG A 22 20.69 0.82 -11.78
CA ARG A 22 20.39 1.46 -10.50
C ARG A 22 21.51 1.34 -9.46
N MET A 23 22.41 0.38 -9.62
CA MET A 23 23.51 0.15 -8.66
C MET A 23 24.64 1.16 -8.81
N VAL A 24 24.85 1.70 -10.02
CA VAL A 24 25.99 2.59 -10.32
C VAL A 24 25.65 4.09 -10.22
N ASP A 25 24.35 4.45 -10.11
CA ASP A 25 23.89 5.81 -10.14
C ASP A 25 23.71 6.41 -8.74
N LYS A 26 24.80 6.96 -8.15
CA LYS A 26 24.79 7.69 -6.86
C LYS A 26 23.90 7.02 -5.81
N LYS A 27 23.98 5.72 -5.67
CA LYS A 27 23.07 4.87 -4.89
C LYS A 27 22.78 5.40 -3.48
N VAL A 28 23.80 5.85 -2.74
CA VAL A 28 23.62 6.35 -1.36
C VAL A 28 22.75 7.60 -1.34
N HIS A 29 22.99 8.56 -2.23
CA HIS A 29 22.16 9.77 -2.34
C HIS A 29 20.71 9.42 -2.67
N CYS A 30 20.51 8.53 -3.65
CA CYS A 30 19.15 8.08 -4.03
C CYS A 30 18.44 7.35 -2.87
N MET A 31 19.16 6.54 -2.09
CA MET A 31 18.60 5.88 -0.92
C MET A 31 18.20 6.84 0.20
N LEU A 32 19.04 7.86 0.49
CA LEU A 32 18.71 8.86 1.50
C LEU A 32 17.46 9.64 1.10
N LYS A 33 17.38 10.05 -0.17
CA LYS A 33 16.20 10.75 -0.71
C LYS A 33 14.94 9.86 -0.68
N ALA A 34 15.08 8.59 -1.05
CA ALA A 34 13.97 7.62 -1.00
C ALA A 34 13.41 7.43 0.42
N LYS A 35 14.26 7.46 1.44
CA LYS A 35 13.86 7.28 2.86
C LYS A 35 13.03 8.43 3.43
N GLU A 36 12.90 9.55 2.72
CA GLU A 36 11.97 10.61 3.09
C GLU A 36 10.51 10.17 2.87
N TYR A 37 10.26 9.20 1.97
CA TYR A 37 8.96 8.67 1.58
C TYR A 37 7.93 9.74 1.16
N GLU A 38 8.41 10.93 0.73
CA GLU A 38 7.58 12.05 0.31
C GLU A 38 7.53 12.19 -1.22
N ALA A 39 7.27 13.39 -1.75
CA ALA A 39 6.99 13.64 -3.17
C ALA A 39 8.02 13.01 -4.13
N ASP A 40 9.31 13.10 -3.82
CA ASP A 40 10.36 12.53 -4.65
C ASP A 40 10.30 11.00 -4.73
N TYR A 41 9.90 10.33 -3.65
CA TYR A 41 9.73 8.88 -3.60
C TYR A 41 8.53 8.42 -4.45
N TRP A 42 7.41 9.11 -4.36
CA TRP A 42 6.18 8.71 -5.04
C TRP A 42 6.14 9.15 -6.50
N ASP A 43 6.38 10.44 -6.74
CA ASP A 43 6.08 11.09 -8.02
C ASP A 43 7.31 11.79 -8.65
N GLY A 44 8.45 11.78 -7.97
CA GLY A 44 9.71 12.33 -8.45
C GLY A 44 10.43 11.45 -9.46
N ASN A 45 11.74 11.63 -9.57
CA ASN A 45 12.55 10.83 -10.48
C ASN A 45 12.55 9.35 -10.08
N ARG A 46 12.46 8.46 -11.07
CA ARG A 46 12.48 6.99 -10.89
C ARG A 46 13.68 6.48 -10.07
N ARG A 47 14.75 7.25 -9.97
CA ARG A 47 15.94 6.94 -9.15
C ARG A 47 15.63 6.89 -7.66
N TYR A 48 14.65 7.67 -7.20
CA TYR A 48 14.31 7.82 -5.79
C TYR A 48 13.18 6.87 -5.33
N GLY A 49 12.40 6.33 -6.26
CA GLY A 49 11.29 5.47 -5.89
C GLY A 49 10.43 5.03 -7.08
N TYR A 50 9.16 5.34 -7.03
CA TYR A 50 8.19 4.87 -8.01
C TYR A 50 8.27 5.59 -9.36
N GLY A 51 8.70 6.86 -9.40
CA GLY A 51 8.77 7.64 -10.64
C GLY A 51 7.40 7.98 -11.21
N GLY A 52 6.45 8.32 -10.36
CA GLY A 52 5.05 8.55 -10.69
C GLY A 52 4.16 7.37 -10.34
N TYR A 53 3.68 7.32 -9.09
CA TYR A 53 2.78 6.27 -8.62
C TYR A 53 1.33 6.76 -8.69
N LYS A 54 0.68 6.46 -9.82
CA LYS A 54 -0.71 6.84 -10.10
C LYS A 54 -1.62 5.63 -10.05
N TYR A 55 -2.90 5.87 -9.73
CA TYR A 55 -3.90 4.83 -9.83
C TYR A 55 -4.01 4.34 -11.28
N MET A 56 -3.98 3.03 -11.42
CA MET A 56 -4.20 2.33 -12.69
C MET A 56 -5.37 1.39 -12.50
N LEU A 57 -6.42 1.59 -13.28
CA LEU A 57 -7.65 0.79 -13.19
C LEU A 57 -7.33 -0.71 -13.27
N GLY A 58 -7.83 -1.46 -12.30
CA GLY A 58 -7.69 -2.90 -12.24
C GLY A 58 -6.33 -3.43 -11.79
N ARG A 59 -5.30 -2.57 -11.64
CA ARG A 59 -3.96 -3.04 -11.26
C ARG A 59 -3.94 -3.78 -9.92
N TRP A 60 -4.64 -3.27 -8.91
CA TRP A 60 -4.73 -3.88 -7.59
C TRP A 60 -5.94 -4.79 -7.42
N ARG A 61 -6.80 -4.87 -8.45
CA ARG A 61 -8.05 -5.61 -8.39
C ARG A 61 -7.85 -7.10 -8.09
N SER A 62 -6.93 -7.76 -8.78
CA SER A 62 -6.63 -9.18 -8.56
C SER A 62 -6.11 -9.48 -7.15
N VAL A 63 -5.36 -8.55 -6.56
CA VAL A 63 -4.89 -8.65 -5.17
C VAL A 63 -6.08 -8.49 -4.20
N ALA A 64 -6.95 -7.51 -4.45
CA ALA A 64 -8.15 -7.30 -3.64
C ALA A 64 -9.10 -8.49 -3.70
N GLU A 65 -9.37 -9.05 -4.89
CA GLU A 65 -10.18 -10.26 -5.08
C GLU A 65 -9.60 -11.46 -4.34
N ALA A 66 -8.28 -11.67 -4.44
CA ALA A 66 -7.61 -12.76 -3.73
C ALA A 66 -7.65 -12.61 -2.19
N LEU A 67 -7.55 -11.37 -1.67
CA LEU A 67 -7.72 -11.12 -0.24
C LEU A 67 -9.15 -11.40 0.21
N ILE A 68 -10.13 -10.92 -0.53
CA ILE A 68 -11.56 -11.14 -0.24
C ILE A 68 -11.86 -12.64 -0.20
N GLU A 69 -11.40 -13.39 -1.18
CA GLU A 69 -11.64 -14.84 -1.26
C GLU A 69 -10.92 -15.61 -0.15
N ASN A 70 -9.62 -15.39 0.04
CA ASN A 70 -8.82 -16.16 1.00
C ASN A 70 -9.19 -15.90 2.46
N TYR A 71 -9.70 -14.71 2.77
CA TYR A 71 -10.07 -14.29 4.12
C TYR A 71 -11.59 -14.18 4.32
N ASN A 72 -12.39 -14.59 3.32
CA ASN A 72 -13.87 -14.56 3.36
C ASN A 72 -14.40 -13.17 3.77
N LEU A 73 -13.82 -12.10 3.21
CA LEU A 73 -14.25 -10.74 3.54
C LEU A 73 -15.65 -10.45 2.96
N THR A 74 -16.44 -9.74 3.72
CA THR A 74 -17.81 -9.32 3.37
C THR A 74 -17.98 -7.82 3.58
N ASN A 75 -19.16 -7.28 3.30
CA ASN A 75 -19.47 -5.87 3.58
C ASN A 75 -19.44 -5.53 5.08
N GLU A 76 -19.56 -6.50 5.96
CA GLU A 76 -19.50 -6.34 7.42
C GLU A 76 -18.09 -6.47 7.98
N SER A 77 -17.13 -6.87 7.15
CA SER A 77 -15.72 -7.02 7.55
C SER A 77 -15.03 -5.68 7.75
N SER A 78 -13.88 -5.72 8.43
CA SER A 78 -13.00 -4.57 8.63
C SER A 78 -11.56 -4.90 8.25
N VAL A 79 -10.89 -3.97 7.55
CA VAL A 79 -9.52 -4.13 7.05
C VAL A 79 -8.67 -2.91 7.43
N LEU A 80 -7.49 -3.15 8.00
CA LEU A 80 -6.46 -2.15 8.23
C LEU A 80 -5.28 -2.41 7.29
N ASP A 81 -4.80 -1.35 6.61
CA ASP A 81 -3.57 -1.37 5.79
C ASP A 81 -2.47 -0.53 6.44
N VAL A 82 -1.42 -1.20 6.90
CA VAL A 82 -0.25 -0.62 7.56
C VAL A 82 0.81 -0.26 6.52
N GLY A 83 1.12 1.03 6.38
CA GLY A 83 1.97 1.53 5.29
C GLY A 83 1.22 1.57 3.96
N CYS A 84 -0.02 2.07 3.98
CA CYS A 84 -0.94 2.01 2.85
C CYS A 84 -0.56 2.90 1.65
N GLY A 85 0.38 3.84 1.82
CA GLY A 85 0.80 4.77 0.76
C GLY A 85 -0.36 5.59 0.20
N LYS A 86 -0.62 5.45 -1.10
CA LYS A 86 -1.78 6.08 -1.76
C LYS A 86 -3.07 5.25 -1.65
N ALA A 87 -3.09 4.21 -0.83
CA ALA A 87 -4.24 3.37 -0.47
C ALA A 87 -5.00 2.76 -1.67
N PHE A 88 -4.33 2.51 -2.80
CA PHE A 88 -4.99 1.97 -3.99
C PHE A 88 -5.55 0.56 -3.81
N LEU A 89 -4.94 -0.26 -2.93
CA LEU A 89 -5.48 -1.57 -2.58
C LEU A 89 -6.76 -1.45 -1.74
N LEU A 90 -6.77 -0.58 -0.72
CA LEU A 90 -7.99 -0.30 0.06
C LEU A 90 -9.11 0.24 -0.81
N TYR A 91 -8.79 1.08 -1.80
CA TYR A 91 -9.75 1.59 -2.77
C TYR A 91 -10.38 0.46 -3.59
N GLU A 92 -9.58 -0.49 -4.11
CA GLU A 92 -10.13 -1.64 -4.85
C GLU A 92 -10.97 -2.56 -3.96
N ILE A 93 -10.56 -2.80 -2.71
CA ILE A 93 -11.37 -3.57 -1.73
C ILE A 93 -12.71 -2.87 -1.51
N LYS A 94 -12.71 -1.54 -1.30
CA LYS A 94 -13.93 -0.74 -1.10
C LYS A 94 -14.84 -0.73 -2.32
N ARG A 95 -14.28 -0.76 -3.53
CA ARG A 95 -15.05 -0.89 -4.77
C ARG A 95 -15.74 -2.24 -4.92
N LEU A 96 -15.09 -3.32 -4.47
CA LEU A 96 -15.64 -4.68 -4.52
C LEU A 96 -16.65 -4.94 -3.40
N LEU A 97 -16.41 -4.37 -2.23
CA LEU A 97 -17.26 -4.48 -1.04
C LEU A 97 -17.60 -3.07 -0.50
N PRO A 98 -18.62 -2.40 -1.04
CA PRO A 98 -18.92 -1.01 -0.66
C PRO A 98 -19.25 -0.79 0.82
N GLY A 99 -19.75 -1.81 1.52
CA GLY A 99 -20.06 -1.77 2.95
C GLY A 99 -18.87 -1.96 3.88
N ILE A 100 -17.75 -2.52 3.37
CA ILE A 100 -16.59 -2.87 4.22
C ILE A 100 -16.03 -1.66 4.96
N LYS A 101 -15.67 -1.83 6.24
CA LYS A 101 -14.91 -0.84 7.01
C LYS A 101 -13.45 -0.92 6.61
N ILE A 102 -12.89 0.18 6.14
CA ILE A 102 -11.46 0.28 5.82
C ILE A 102 -10.79 1.32 6.70
N ALA A 103 -9.53 1.08 7.04
CA ALA A 103 -8.64 2.06 7.64
C ALA A 103 -7.22 1.85 7.07
N GLY A 104 -6.43 2.91 7.03
CA GLY A 104 -5.04 2.83 6.63
C GLY A 104 -4.22 3.97 7.19
N PHE A 105 -2.93 3.73 7.36
CA PHE A 105 -2.01 4.78 7.73
C PHE A 105 -0.66 4.64 7.04
N ASP A 106 0.01 5.78 6.89
CA ASP A 106 1.35 5.87 6.32
C ASP A 106 2.08 7.05 6.97
N ILE A 107 3.40 7.06 6.90
CA ILE A 107 4.22 8.19 7.34
C ILE A 107 4.24 9.33 6.31
N SER A 108 3.93 9.02 5.06
CA SER A 108 4.00 9.93 3.92
C SER A 108 2.75 10.81 3.82
N LYS A 109 2.89 12.08 4.08
CA LYS A 109 1.83 13.07 3.81
C LYS A 109 1.48 13.13 2.33
N HIS A 110 2.51 13.12 1.47
CA HIS A 110 2.33 13.13 0.02
C HIS A 110 1.64 11.86 -0.49
N GLY A 111 2.02 10.69 0.06
CA GLY A 111 1.36 9.43 -0.26
C GLY A 111 -0.14 9.49 0.02
N LEU A 112 -0.51 9.82 1.26
CA LEU A 112 -1.90 9.91 1.69
C LEU A 112 -2.71 10.96 0.92
N ALA A 113 -2.11 12.12 0.62
CA ALA A 113 -2.76 13.16 -0.20
C ALA A 113 -3.07 12.69 -1.63
N GLY A 114 -2.31 11.72 -2.15
CA GLY A 114 -2.53 11.09 -3.45
C GLY A 114 -3.57 9.96 -3.47
N ALA A 115 -4.21 9.67 -2.34
CA ALA A 115 -5.26 8.66 -2.27
C ALA A 115 -6.55 9.07 -3.00
N MET A 116 -7.32 8.08 -3.41
CA MET A 116 -8.65 8.30 -4.01
C MET A 116 -9.60 8.92 -2.98
N GLU A 117 -10.47 9.82 -3.43
CA GLU A 117 -11.36 10.60 -2.55
C GLU A 117 -12.18 9.73 -1.62
N GLU A 118 -12.67 8.60 -2.12
CA GLU A 118 -13.52 7.66 -1.40
C GLU A 118 -12.82 6.97 -0.21
N THR A 119 -11.48 7.00 -0.18
CA THR A 119 -10.69 6.38 0.90
C THR A 119 -10.10 7.40 1.87
N ARG A 120 -9.96 8.67 1.49
CA ARG A 120 -9.21 9.69 2.27
C ARG A 120 -9.65 9.82 3.71
N ASN A 121 -10.94 9.78 3.98
CA ASN A 121 -11.48 9.93 5.34
C ASN A 121 -11.17 8.72 6.25
N SER A 122 -10.68 7.62 5.67
CA SER A 122 -10.27 6.41 6.39
C SER A 122 -8.75 6.33 6.58
N LEU A 123 -8.01 7.39 6.22
CA LEU A 123 -6.55 7.40 6.23
C LEU A 123 -6.01 8.47 7.19
N PHE A 124 -4.88 8.16 7.83
CA PHE A 124 -4.20 9.13 8.70
C PHE A 124 -2.68 8.91 8.73
N ILE A 125 -1.95 9.92 9.23
CA ILE A 125 -0.50 9.85 9.36
C ILE A 125 -0.15 9.12 10.64
N HIS A 126 0.60 8.02 10.52
CA HIS A 126 1.08 7.25 11.67
C HIS A 126 2.29 6.41 11.28
N ARG A 127 3.15 6.12 12.26
CA ARG A 127 4.34 5.29 12.09
C ARG A 127 4.04 3.85 12.50
N ALA A 128 4.43 2.89 11.70
CA ALA A 128 4.21 1.47 12.00
C ALA A 128 4.97 0.97 13.26
N GLN A 129 5.99 1.72 13.71
CA GLN A 129 6.75 1.40 14.92
C GLN A 129 6.07 1.88 16.20
N ASP A 130 5.13 2.82 16.12
CA ASP A 130 4.45 3.40 17.27
C ASP A 130 3.21 2.56 17.62
N PRO A 131 2.73 2.60 18.89
CA PRO A 131 1.52 1.88 19.26
C PRO A 131 0.35 2.26 18.36
N PHE A 132 -0.39 1.28 17.89
CA PHE A 132 -1.53 1.53 17.01
C PHE A 132 -2.69 2.15 17.80
N PRO A 133 -3.37 3.17 17.23
CA PRO A 133 -4.48 3.85 17.91
C PRO A 133 -5.80 3.08 17.76
N TYR A 134 -5.77 1.77 18.00
CA TYR A 134 -6.88 0.85 17.83
C TYR A 134 -6.93 -0.14 18.99
N GLU A 135 -8.12 -0.62 19.28
CA GLU A 135 -8.34 -1.67 20.27
C GLU A 135 -7.96 -3.06 19.72
N ASP A 136 -7.70 -3.99 20.63
CA ASP A 136 -7.44 -5.38 20.26
C ASP A 136 -8.66 -5.98 19.52
N ASN A 137 -8.38 -6.71 18.44
CA ASN A 137 -9.40 -7.36 17.60
C ASN A 137 -10.37 -6.39 16.88
N GLU A 138 -10.04 -5.11 16.74
CA GLU A 138 -10.88 -4.14 16.02
C GLU A 138 -11.00 -4.44 14.52
N PHE A 139 -10.00 -5.07 13.92
CA PHE A 139 -10.00 -5.43 12.51
C PHE A 139 -10.00 -6.93 12.28
N GLY A 140 -10.84 -7.37 11.33
CA GLY A 140 -10.89 -8.76 10.89
C GLY A 140 -9.67 -9.16 10.06
N LEU A 141 -9.06 -8.20 9.34
CA LEU A 141 -7.83 -8.39 8.59
C LEU A 141 -6.90 -7.19 8.75
N VAL A 142 -5.64 -7.45 9.04
CA VAL A 142 -4.57 -6.45 8.99
C VAL A 142 -3.59 -6.85 7.90
N ILE A 143 -3.31 -5.94 6.98
CA ILE A 143 -2.35 -6.13 5.90
C ILE A 143 -1.19 -5.14 6.04
N SER A 144 -0.01 -5.57 5.62
CA SER A 144 1.17 -4.73 5.48
C SER A 144 1.97 -5.20 4.28
N LEU A 145 1.96 -4.41 3.21
CA LEU A 145 2.66 -4.72 1.98
C LEU A 145 3.82 -3.74 1.80
N THR A 146 5.05 -4.28 1.80
CA THR A 146 6.28 -3.47 1.57
C THR A 146 6.56 -2.37 2.62
N CYS A 147 6.03 -2.50 3.82
CA CYS A 147 6.23 -1.57 4.95
C CYS A 147 7.31 -2.10 5.92
N LEU A 148 8.46 -2.51 5.40
CA LEU A 148 9.59 -3.01 6.21
C LEU A 148 10.78 -2.06 6.14
#